data_5d9105f06fd26d72a3b7c58dd485b35b
#
_entry.id   5d9105f06fd26d72a3b7c58dd485b35b
#
_cell.length_a   1.000
_cell.length_b   1.000
_cell.length_c   1.000
_cell.angle_alpha   90.00
_cell.angle_beta   90.00
_cell.angle_gamma   90.00
#
_symmetry.space_group_name_H-M   'P 1'
#
loop_
_entity.id
_entity.type
_entity.pdbx_description
1 polymer ?
#
loop_
_entity_poly.entity_id
_entity_poly.type
_entity_poly.pdbx_seq_one_letter_code
_entity_poly.pdbx_strand_id
1 'polypeptide(L)'
;YSLGMRQRLGLAQALMENPDILLLDEPLSGLDNDGVQEMWKLFLKQKEDGKLIVLASHSKEDIGTLCDEIFRFDKGKMVGHEIKRE
;
A
#
# COMPACT_ATOMS: atom_id res chain seq x y z
N TYR A 1 -6.83 -14.43 16.63
CA TYR A 1 -5.94 -13.54 15.87
C TYR A 1 -6.27 -12.07 16.14
N SER A 2 -5.24 -11.23 16.26
CA SER A 2 -5.42 -9.78 16.30
C SER A 2 -5.80 -9.25 14.92
N LEU A 3 -6.32 -8.02 14.87
CA LEU A 3 -6.62 -7.35 13.60
C LEU A 3 -5.38 -7.28 12.71
N GLY A 4 -4.21 -6.94 13.29
CA GLY A 4 -2.97 -6.87 12.53
C GLY A 4 -2.55 -8.21 11.94
N MET A 5 -2.73 -9.30 12.69
CA MET A 5 -2.43 -10.65 12.20
C MET A 5 -3.35 -11.04 11.05
N ARG A 6 -4.63 -10.72 11.15
CA ARG A 6 -5.59 -10.98 10.08
C ARG A 6 -5.23 -10.19 8.82
N GLN A 7 -4.83 -8.95 9.01
CA GLN A 7 -4.41 -8.07 7.92
C GLN A 7 -3.21 -8.66 7.18
N ARG A 8 -2.20 -9.10 7.92
CA ARG A 8 -0.99 -9.72 7.36
C ARG A 8 -1.31 -10.99 6.58
N LEU A 9 -2.18 -11.84 7.13
CA LEU A 9 -2.59 -13.08 6.46
C LEU A 9 -3.31 -12.78 5.15
N GLY A 10 -4.22 -11.81 5.17
CA GLY A 10 -4.94 -11.41 3.96
C GLY A 10 -4.02 -10.87 2.88
N LEU A 11 -3.05 -10.04 3.26
CA LEU A 11 -2.07 -9.50 2.32
C LEU A 11 -1.15 -10.60 1.76
N ALA A 12 -0.66 -11.49 2.63
CA ALA A 12 0.18 -12.60 2.21
C ALA A 12 -0.55 -13.50 1.22
N GLN A 13 -1.81 -13.81 1.50
CA GLN A 13 -2.64 -14.62 0.61
C GLN A 13 -2.84 -13.95 -0.75
N ALA A 14 -3.13 -12.66 -0.76
CA ALA A 14 -3.28 -11.90 -2.00
C ALA A 14 -1.99 -11.92 -2.83
N LEU A 15 -0.83 -11.78 -2.17
CA LEU A 15 0.46 -11.80 -2.83
C LEU A 15 0.84 -13.19 -3.37
N MET A 16 0.41 -14.25 -2.70
CA MET A 16 0.66 -15.62 -3.15
C MET A 16 -0.01 -15.94 -4.48
N GLU A 17 -1.09 -15.27 -4.79
CA GLU A 17 -1.78 -15.43 -6.09
C GLU A 17 -1.00 -14.78 -7.23
N ASN A 18 0.06 -14.05 -6.92
CA ASN A 18 0.94 -13.37 -7.86
C ASN A 18 0.18 -12.50 -8.89
N PRO A 19 -0.69 -11.58 -8.42
CA PRO A 19 -1.49 -10.77 -9.33
C PRO A 19 -0.63 -9.71 -10.04
N ASP A 20 -1.02 -9.31 -11.24
CA ASP A 20 -0.37 -8.21 -11.95
C ASP A 20 -0.80 -6.86 -11.40
N ILE A 21 -1.99 -6.78 -10.82
CA ILE A 21 -2.56 -5.56 -10.25
C ILE A 21 -3.04 -5.85 -8.84
N LEU A 22 -2.61 -5.03 -7.90
CA LEU A 22 -3.06 -5.08 -6.50
C LEU A 22 -3.85 -3.81 -6.18
N LEU A 23 -5.07 -3.98 -5.69
CA LEU A 23 -5.91 -2.89 -5.22
C LEU A 23 -6.04 -3.02 -3.70
N LEU A 24 -5.51 -2.06 -2.97
CA LEU A 24 -5.41 -2.12 -1.51
C LEU A 24 -6.05 -0.89 -0.88
N ASP A 25 -6.92 -1.12 0.10
CA ASP A 25 -7.56 -0.04 0.86
C ASP A 25 -7.12 -0.14 2.32
N GLU A 26 -6.42 0.88 2.80
CA GLU A 26 -5.86 0.95 4.15
C GLU A 26 -5.16 -0.36 4.57
N PRO A 27 -4.25 -0.90 3.73
CA PRO A 27 -3.75 -2.26 3.96
C PRO A 27 -2.87 -2.40 5.20
N LEU A 28 -2.33 -1.30 5.71
CA LEU A 28 -1.41 -1.31 6.85
C LEU A 28 -2.07 -0.88 8.16
N SER A 29 -3.38 -0.63 8.12
CA SER A 29 -4.14 -0.27 9.31
C SER A 29 -4.12 -1.40 10.34
N GLY A 30 -3.83 -1.07 11.59
CA GLY A 30 -3.79 -2.03 12.68
C GLY A 30 -2.48 -2.80 12.84
N LEU A 31 -1.50 -2.55 11.98
CA LEU A 31 -0.17 -3.15 12.12
C LEU A 31 0.72 -2.32 13.05
N ASP A 32 1.61 -3.01 13.78
CA ASP A 32 2.67 -2.34 14.53
C ASP A 32 3.79 -1.85 13.58
N ASN A 33 4.78 -1.12 14.11
CA ASN A 33 5.85 -0.57 13.29
C ASN A 33 6.63 -1.64 12.54
N ASP A 34 6.91 -2.76 13.17
CA ASP A 34 7.65 -3.86 12.53
C ASP A 34 6.85 -4.46 11.39
N GLY A 35 5.55 -4.65 11.61
CA GLY A 35 4.64 -5.15 10.57
C GLY A 35 4.52 -4.20 9.39
N VAL A 36 4.43 -2.90 9.66
CA VAL A 36 4.39 -1.87 8.61
C VAL A 36 5.65 -1.94 7.75
N GLN A 37 6.82 -1.99 8.38
CA GLN A 37 8.08 -2.03 7.64
C GLN A 37 8.24 -3.30 6.80
N GLU A 38 7.83 -4.45 7.33
CA GLU A 38 7.82 -5.70 6.57
C GLU A 38 6.94 -5.61 5.33
N MET A 39 5.75 -5.03 5.49
CA MET A 39 4.82 -4.89 4.37
C MET A 39 5.31 -3.87 3.34
N TRP A 40 5.96 -2.79 3.77
CA TRP A 40 6.60 -1.85 2.85
C TRP A 40 7.62 -2.56 1.96
N LYS A 41 8.46 -3.41 2.55
CA LYS A 41 9.45 -4.17 1.80
C LYS A 41 8.81 -5.08 0.77
N LEU A 42 7.73 -5.77 1.15
CA LEU A 42 7.00 -6.65 0.24
C LEU A 42 6.38 -5.88 -0.92
N PHE A 43 5.74 -4.74 -0.65
CA PHE A 43 5.12 -3.93 -1.70
C PHE A 43 6.17 -3.35 -2.65
N LEU A 44 7.29 -2.87 -2.12
CA LEU A 44 8.36 -2.34 -2.97
C LEU A 44 8.96 -3.42 -3.85
N LYS A 45 9.08 -4.64 -3.35
CA LYS A 45 9.53 -5.77 -4.15
C LYS A 45 8.55 -6.11 -5.27
N GLN A 46 7.25 -6.12 -4.97
CA GLN A 46 6.22 -6.36 -5.97
C GLN A 46 6.30 -5.31 -7.10
N LYS A 47 6.52 -4.08 -6.72
CA LYS A 47 6.68 -2.98 -7.67
C LYS A 47 7.92 -3.17 -8.55
N GLU A 48 9.04 -3.60 -7.97
CA GLU A 48 10.25 -3.94 -8.73
C GLU A 48 10.00 -5.07 -9.73
N ASP A 49 9.14 -6.01 -9.37
CA ASP A 49 8.77 -7.13 -10.23
C ASP A 49 7.76 -6.73 -11.32
N GLY A 50 7.47 -5.46 -11.46
CA GLY A 50 6.62 -4.92 -12.51
C GLY A 50 5.13 -4.93 -12.19
N LYS A 51 4.75 -5.15 -10.95
CA LYS A 51 3.34 -5.15 -10.53
C LYS A 51 2.83 -3.72 -10.37
N LEU A 52 1.56 -3.50 -10.71
CA LEU A 52 0.88 -2.25 -10.43
C LEU A 52 0.17 -2.35 -9.08
N ILE A 53 0.46 -1.41 -8.19
CA ILE A 53 -0.17 -1.37 -6.88
C ILE A 53 -0.94 -0.05 -6.75
N VAL A 54 -2.24 -0.15 -6.51
CA VAL A 54 -3.10 0.99 -6.23
C VAL A 54 -3.47 0.94 -4.76
N LEU A 55 -3.11 1.99 -4.03
CA LEU A 55 -3.20 2.04 -2.58
C LEU A 55 -4.04 3.24 -2.15
N ALA A 56 -5.07 2.99 -1.35
CA ALA A 56 -5.82 4.06 -0.68
C ALA A 56 -5.39 4.10 0.78
N SER A 57 -4.92 5.25 1.24
CA SER A 57 -4.44 5.40 2.61
C SER A 57 -4.56 6.85 3.10
N HIS A 58 -4.72 7.01 4.41
CA HIS A 58 -4.63 8.30 5.08
C HIS A 58 -3.24 8.52 5.71
N SER A 59 -2.36 7.53 5.67
CA SER A 59 -1.02 7.63 6.22
C SER A 59 -0.07 8.31 5.25
N LYS A 60 0.40 9.50 5.61
CA LYS A 60 1.37 10.24 4.82
C LYS A 60 2.70 9.51 4.70
N GLU A 61 3.08 8.77 5.75
CA GLU A 61 4.31 7.96 5.76
C GLU A 61 4.23 6.84 4.73
N ASP A 62 3.13 6.09 4.72
CA ASP A 62 2.95 4.98 3.78
C ASP A 62 2.95 5.49 2.34
N ILE A 63 2.19 6.54 2.09
CA ILE A 63 2.10 7.16 0.77
C ILE A 63 3.47 7.68 0.32
N GLY A 64 4.18 8.37 1.22
CA GLY A 64 5.50 8.91 0.93
C GLY A 64 6.56 7.86 0.65
N THR A 65 6.44 6.70 1.30
CA THR A 65 7.40 5.60 1.15
C THR A 65 7.13 4.74 -0.08
N LEU A 66 5.85 4.44 -0.34
CA LEU A 66 5.46 3.43 -1.31
C LEU A 66 5.07 3.96 -2.67
N CYS A 67 4.52 5.16 -2.75
CA CYS A 67 3.86 5.63 -3.96
C CYS A 67 4.79 6.46 -4.85
N ASP A 68 4.74 6.19 -6.16
CA ASP A 68 5.42 7.02 -7.18
C ASP A 68 4.51 8.14 -7.65
N GLU A 69 3.22 7.91 -7.60
CA GLU A 69 2.21 8.85 -8.09
C GLU A 69 1.11 8.94 -7.03
N ILE A 70 0.73 10.15 -6.66
CA ILE A 70 -0.20 10.40 -5.57
C ILE A 70 -1.35 11.25 -6.08
N PHE A 71 -2.57 10.74 -5.86
CA PHE A 71 -3.80 11.49 -6.11
C PHE A 71 -4.44 11.81 -4.77
N ARG A 72 -4.78 13.08 -4.55
CA ARG A 72 -5.46 13.52 -3.33
C ARG A 72 -6.89 13.86 -3.63
N PHE A 73 -7.80 13.33 -2.80
CA PHE A 73 -9.23 13.55 -2.93
C PHE A 73 -9.78 14.17 -1.65
N ASP A 74 -10.69 15.12 -1.82
CA ASP A 74 -11.45 15.72 -0.74
C ASP A 74 -12.90 15.84 -1.19
N LYS A 75 -13.82 15.32 -0.38
CA LYS A 75 -15.28 15.35 -0.63
C LYS A 75 -15.63 14.84 -2.03
N GLY A 76 -14.97 13.77 -2.44
CA GLY A 76 -15.23 13.14 -3.74
C GLY A 76 -14.59 13.82 -4.93
N LYS A 77 -13.80 14.89 -4.71
CA LYS A 77 -13.13 15.62 -5.79
C LYS A 77 -11.62 15.48 -5.68
N MET A 78 -10.96 15.36 -6.81
CA MET A 78 -9.51 15.36 -6.84
C MET A 78 -9.00 16.79 -6.61
N VAL A 79 -8.23 16.98 -5.53
CA VAL A 79 -7.70 18.29 -5.14
C VAL A 79 -6.18 18.39 -5.33
N GLY A 80 -5.51 17.30 -5.68
CA GLY A 80 -4.07 17.32 -5.90
C GLY A 80 -3.60 16.08 -6.63
N HIS A 81 -2.49 16.24 -7.35
CA HIS A 81 -1.83 15.16 -8.07
C HIS A 81 -0.33 15.44 -8.06
N GLU A 82 0.44 14.48 -7.59
CA GLU A 82 1.90 14.58 -7.54
C GLU A 82 2.54 13.36 -8.16
N ILE A 83 3.64 13.57 -8.88
CA ILE A 83 4.48 12.49 -9.38
C ILE A 83 5.83 12.64 -8.72
N LYS A 84 6.26 11.60 -8.02
CA LYS A 84 7.60 11.56 -7.45
C LYS A 84 8.61 11.26 -8.55
N ARG A 85 9.61 12.12 -8.63
CA ARG A 85 10.76 11.90 -9.52
C ARG A 85 12.00 11.77 -8.66
N GLU A 86 12.76 10.76 -8.93
CA GLU A 86 14.08 10.59 -8.32
C GLU A 86 15.09 11.50 -9.02
#